data_b3111dab1ed8bb0467e8da451cbc8470
#
_entry.id   b3111dab1ed8bb0467e8da451cbc8470
#
_cell.length_a   1.000
_cell.length_b   1.000
_cell.length_c   1.000
_cell.angle_alpha   90.00
_cell.angle_beta   90.00
_cell.angle_gamma   90.00
#
_symmetry.space_group_name_H-M   'P 1'
#
loop_
_entity.id
_entity.type
_entity.pdbx_description
1 polymer ?
#
loop_
_entity_poly.entity_id
_entity_poly.type
_entity_poly.pdbx_seq_one_letter_code
_entity_poly.pdbx_strand_id
1 'polypeptide(L)'
;SCRLHNGKLVKDIRHLNRDPRKVIMIDINPDHVSLQPENAIVMQPWKGDKNDRELLGLVSFLDAIGIYGVSDVRTTLKAYEGKYIPVEYPKSEMLSKQRQEEEWRAKKQHSGGLTSMFGSVRPGSTGSEPPTSFLDSERKRFLQGYLEDQKFWRVNGETLRKQMREEQEKQMKEMSMSAWDGLSQLFRGPPPPPEAAASTSGSPQPATP
;
A
#
# COMPACT_ATOMS: atom_id res chain seq x y z
N SER A 1 -10.53 3.62 -14.37
CA SER A 1 -11.21 4.62 -15.19
C SER A 1 -10.75 4.53 -16.64
N CYS A 2 -11.52 3.81 -17.44
CA CYS A 2 -11.33 3.75 -18.89
C CYS A 2 -12.31 4.70 -19.57
N ARG A 3 -11.87 5.35 -20.64
CA ARG A 3 -12.73 6.18 -21.48
C ARG A 3 -12.53 5.84 -22.96
N LEU A 4 -13.51 6.22 -23.76
CA LEU A 4 -13.38 6.10 -25.22
C LEU A 4 -12.61 7.34 -25.74
N HIS A 5 -11.53 7.11 -26.48
CA HIS A 5 -10.75 8.14 -27.16
C HIS A 5 -10.40 7.68 -28.55
N ASN A 6 -10.82 8.42 -29.58
CA ASN A 6 -10.63 8.07 -30.97
C ASN A 6 -11.10 6.64 -31.33
N GLY A 7 -12.25 6.22 -30.79
CA GLY A 7 -12.81 4.88 -31.01
C GLY A 7 -12.12 3.73 -30.25
N LYS A 8 -11.11 4.02 -29.42
CA LYS A 8 -10.38 3.03 -28.61
C LYS A 8 -10.63 3.25 -27.13
N LEU A 9 -10.66 2.17 -26.35
CA LEU A 9 -10.70 2.25 -24.88
C LEU A 9 -9.30 2.58 -24.37
N VAL A 10 -9.19 3.67 -23.60
CA VAL A 10 -7.92 4.11 -23.03
C VAL A 10 -8.03 4.27 -21.52
N LYS A 11 -6.94 4.02 -20.82
CA LYS A 11 -6.77 4.31 -19.40
C LYS A 11 -6.30 5.76 -19.26
N ASP A 12 -6.96 6.53 -18.40
CA ASP A 12 -6.59 7.92 -18.15
C ASP A 12 -6.30 8.11 -16.66
N ILE A 13 -5.01 8.28 -16.31
CA ILE A 13 -4.58 8.42 -14.91
C ILE A 13 -5.05 9.71 -14.26
N ARG A 14 -5.44 10.73 -15.03
CA ARG A 14 -5.97 12.00 -14.50
C ARG A 14 -7.24 11.79 -13.68
N HIS A 15 -8.00 10.73 -13.95
CA HIS A 15 -9.22 10.39 -13.22
C HIS A 15 -8.95 9.60 -11.92
N LEU A 16 -7.70 9.27 -11.61
CA LEU A 16 -7.35 8.54 -10.38
C LEU A 16 -7.22 9.45 -9.16
N ASN A 17 -7.22 10.78 -9.36
CA ASN A 17 -6.93 11.75 -8.31
C ASN A 17 -5.62 11.43 -7.56
N ARG A 18 -4.58 11.08 -8.31
CA ARG A 18 -3.24 10.76 -7.83
C ARG A 18 -2.22 11.63 -8.56
N ASP A 19 -1.11 11.92 -7.89
CA ASP A 19 0.03 12.59 -8.52
C ASP A 19 0.59 11.72 -9.65
N PRO A 20 0.59 12.16 -10.91
CA PRO A 20 1.12 11.39 -12.03
C PRO A 20 2.59 10.97 -11.84
N ARG A 21 3.37 11.74 -11.07
CA ARG A 21 4.76 11.40 -10.74
C ARG A 21 4.90 10.10 -9.93
N LYS A 22 3.80 9.64 -9.33
CA LYS A 22 3.75 8.46 -8.44
C LYS A 22 2.90 7.33 -9.00
N VAL A 23 2.50 7.41 -10.28
CA VAL A 23 1.64 6.41 -10.91
C VAL A 23 2.39 5.74 -12.06
N ILE A 24 2.36 4.42 -12.08
CA ILE A 24 2.81 3.60 -13.21
C ILE A 24 1.61 2.79 -13.71
N MET A 25 1.35 2.86 -15.01
CA MET A 25 0.39 1.99 -15.69
C MET A 25 1.10 0.80 -16.29
N ILE A 26 0.55 -0.40 -16.10
CA ILE A 26 1.07 -1.62 -16.70
C ILE A 26 -0.05 -2.20 -17.56
N ASP A 27 0.23 -2.44 -18.83
CA ASP A 27 -0.72 -3.03 -19.76
C ASP A 27 0.01 -3.84 -20.83
N ILE A 28 -0.69 -4.76 -21.46
CA ILE A 28 -0.20 -5.51 -22.63
C ILE A 28 -0.53 -4.80 -23.95
N ASN A 29 -1.49 -3.87 -23.95
CA ASN A 29 -1.92 -3.15 -25.13
C ASN A 29 -1.45 -1.69 -25.05
N PRO A 30 -0.56 -1.25 -25.97
CA PRO A 30 -0.05 0.12 -25.98
C PRO A 30 -1.15 1.17 -26.24
N ASP A 31 -2.22 0.82 -26.94
CA ASP A 31 -3.34 1.73 -27.18
C ASP A 31 -4.02 2.13 -25.87
N HIS A 32 -4.11 1.21 -24.90
CA HIS A 32 -4.76 1.48 -23.62
C HIS A 32 -4.05 2.55 -22.78
N VAL A 33 -2.75 2.74 -22.97
CA VAL A 33 -1.92 3.67 -22.20
C VAL A 33 -1.45 4.89 -23.01
N SER A 34 -2.02 5.07 -24.19
CA SER A 34 -1.59 6.07 -25.18
C SER A 34 -1.77 7.53 -24.74
N LEU A 35 -2.58 7.82 -23.72
CA LEU A 35 -2.78 9.17 -23.22
C LEU A 35 -1.64 9.68 -22.33
N GLN A 36 -0.96 8.79 -21.62
CA GLN A 36 0.18 9.10 -20.76
C GLN A 36 1.25 8.00 -20.92
N PRO A 37 1.90 7.91 -22.10
CA PRO A 37 2.89 6.89 -22.37
C PRO A 37 4.12 7.00 -21.46
N GLU A 38 4.42 8.18 -20.95
CA GLU A 38 5.49 8.45 -20.01
C GLU A 38 5.29 7.78 -18.63
N ASN A 39 4.07 7.38 -18.33
CA ASN A 39 3.68 6.65 -17.12
C ASN A 39 3.49 5.14 -17.37
N ALA A 40 3.79 4.64 -18.57
CA ALA A 40 3.38 3.31 -18.99
C ALA A 40 4.55 2.33 -19.09
N ILE A 41 4.29 1.09 -18.69
CA ILE A 41 5.10 -0.07 -19.01
C ILE A 41 4.21 -1.01 -19.83
N VAL A 42 4.59 -1.23 -21.08
CA VAL A 42 3.89 -2.16 -21.97
C VAL A 42 4.55 -3.52 -21.86
N MET A 43 3.78 -4.51 -21.37
CA MET A 43 4.23 -5.89 -21.19
C MET A 43 3.91 -6.72 -22.44
N GLN A 44 4.67 -7.78 -22.64
CA GLN A 44 4.30 -8.79 -23.63
C GLN A 44 3.13 -9.65 -23.10
N PRO A 45 2.18 -10.08 -23.98
CA PRO A 45 1.13 -10.97 -23.53
C PRO A 45 1.72 -12.35 -23.19
N TRP A 46 1.31 -12.88 -22.06
CA TRP A 46 1.73 -14.23 -21.64
C TRP A 46 1.23 -15.30 -22.62
N LYS A 47 2.12 -16.18 -23.03
CA LYS A 47 1.87 -17.24 -24.01
C LYS A 47 1.70 -18.64 -23.41
N GLY A 48 1.58 -18.74 -22.08
CA GLY A 48 1.43 -20.02 -21.40
C GLY A 48 2.76 -20.70 -21.02
N ASP A 49 3.90 -20.05 -21.21
CA ASP A 49 5.20 -20.60 -20.81
C ASP A 49 5.32 -20.59 -19.28
N LYS A 50 5.52 -21.78 -18.68
CA LYS A 50 5.72 -21.94 -17.23
C LYS A 50 7.07 -21.40 -16.75
N ASN A 51 8.02 -21.21 -17.65
CA ASN A 51 9.35 -20.67 -17.34
C ASN A 51 9.43 -19.15 -17.53
N ASP A 52 8.34 -18.52 -17.91
CA ASP A 52 8.25 -17.05 -18.01
C ASP A 52 8.63 -16.40 -16.67
N ARG A 53 9.56 -15.45 -16.71
CA ARG A 53 10.07 -14.68 -15.56
C ARG A 53 9.86 -13.19 -15.72
N GLU A 54 9.13 -12.76 -16.75
CA GLU A 54 8.97 -11.33 -17.06
C GLU A 54 8.29 -10.58 -15.92
N LEU A 55 7.25 -11.16 -15.36
CA LEU A 55 6.55 -10.55 -14.22
C LEU A 55 7.46 -10.43 -12.99
N LEU A 56 8.32 -11.44 -12.73
CA LEU A 56 9.29 -11.37 -11.63
C LEU A 56 10.34 -10.28 -11.85
N GLY A 57 10.81 -10.13 -13.10
CA GLY A 57 11.71 -9.03 -13.46
C GLY A 57 11.08 -7.65 -13.29
N LEU A 58 9.79 -7.53 -13.65
CA LEU A 58 9.04 -6.30 -13.43
C LEU A 58 8.86 -6.00 -11.93
N VAL A 59 8.55 -7.00 -11.11
CA VAL A 59 8.44 -6.84 -9.65
C VAL A 59 9.75 -6.31 -9.07
N SER A 60 10.90 -6.85 -9.48
CA SER A 60 12.21 -6.36 -9.04
C SER A 60 12.43 -4.88 -9.35
N PHE A 61 11.99 -4.41 -10.51
CA PHE A 61 12.03 -3.00 -10.89
C PHE A 61 11.11 -2.13 -10.04
N LEU A 62 9.87 -2.56 -9.81
CA LEU A 62 8.90 -1.84 -8.99
C LEU A 62 9.35 -1.75 -7.52
N ASP A 63 9.92 -2.83 -6.98
CA ASP A 63 10.53 -2.84 -5.64
C ASP A 63 11.61 -1.77 -5.52
N ALA A 64 12.50 -1.69 -6.51
CA ALA A 64 13.55 -0.68 -6.51
C ALA A 64 12.98 0.75 -6.51
N ILE A 65 11.98 1.03 -7.34
CA ILE A 65 11.29 2.34 -7.34
C ILE A 65 10.71 2.67 -5.97
N GLY A 66 10.07 1.71 -5.31
CA GLY A 66 9.48 1.86 -3.99
C GLY A 66 10.54 2.07 -2.90
N ILE A 67 11.57 1.22 -2.86
CA ILE A 67 12.63 1.23 -1.85
C ILE A 67 13.48 2.52 -1.94
N TYR A 68 13.83 2.95 -3.16
CA TYR A 68 14.58 4.20 -3.37
C TYR A 68 13.71 5.47 -3.25
N GLY A 69 12.40 5.33 -3.12
CA GLY A 69 11.49 6.45 -2.96
C GLY A 69 11.53 7.44 -4.12
N VAL A 70 11.55 6.94 -5.36
CA VAL A 70 11.68 7.75 -6.57
C VAL A 70 10.68 8.91 -6.57
N SER A 71 11.18 10.13 -6.76
CA SER A 71 10.37 11.35 -6.74
C SER A 71 9.44 11.48 -7.94
N ASP A 72 9.89 11.07 -9.11
CA ASP A 72 9.14 11.07 -10.37
C ASP A 72 9.45 9.80 -11.18
N VAL A 73 8.47 8.91 -11.26
CA VAL A 73 8.61 7.62 -11.97
C VAL A 73 8.84 7.79 -13.47
N ARG A 74 8.36 8.88 -14.06
CA ARG A 74 8.49 9.16 -15.49
C ARG A 74 9.94 9.34 -15.91
N THR A 75 10.76 9.97 -15.06
CA THR A 75 12.20 10.11 -15.28
C THR A 75 12.88 8.76 -15.32
N THR A 76 12.49 7.86 -14.40
CA THR A 76 13.02 6.50 -14.35
C THR A 76 12.57 5.69 -15.57
N LEU A 77 11.30 5.76 -15.96
CA LEU A 77 10.77 5.06 -17.13
C LEU A 77 11.44 5.55 -18.42
N LYS A 78 11.70 6.86 -18.54
CA LYS A 78 12.42 7.44 -19.69
C LYS A 78 13.83 6.86 -19.85
N ALA A 79 14.53 6.53 -18.77
CA ALA A 79 15.85 5.89 -18.85
C ALA A 79 15.81 4.47 -19.47
N TYR A 80 14.62 3.88 -19.51
CA TYR A 80 14.35 2.59 -20.14
C TYR A 80 13.61 2.71 -21.48
N GLU A 81 13.50 3.91 -22.06
CA GLU A 81 12.88 4.10 -23.36
C GLU A 81 13.54 3.22 -24.42
N GLY A 82 12.73 2.49 -25.19
CA GLY A 82 13.22 1.53 -26.19
C GLY A 82 13.79 0.22 -25.62
N LYS A 83 13.75 0.03 -24.31
CA LYS A 83 14.20 -1.19 -23.63
C LYS A 83 13.03 -1.92 -22.97
N TYR A 84 13.12 -3.25 -22.96
CA TYR A 84 12.11 -4.06 -22.29
C TYR A 84 12.47 -4.25 -20.80
N ILE A 85 11.84 -3.44 -19.93
CA ILE A 85 12.18 -3.35 -18.51
C ILE A 85 12.26 -4.70 -17.80
N PRO A 86 11.29 -5.65 -17.96
CA PRO A 86 11.33 -6.92 -17.27
C PRO A 86 12.58 -7.76 -17.51
N VAL A 87 13.27 -7.53 -18.61
CA VAL A 87 14.50 -8.24 -18.98
C VAL A 87 15.74 -7.40 -18.69
N GLU A 88 15.70 -6.12 -19.03
CA GLU A 88 16.90 -5.25 -18.96
C GLU A 88 17.22 -4.83 -17.51
N TYR A 89 16.19 -4.63 -16.67
CA TYR A 89 16.44 -4.25 -15.28
C TYR A 89 17.14 -5.36 -14.47
N PRO A 90 16.68 -6.62 -14.46
CA PRO A 90 17.38 -7.70 -13.75
C PRO A 90 18.82 -7.91 -14.24
N LYS A 91 19.08 -7.77 -15.55
CA LYS A 91 20.44 -7.84 -16.10
C LYS A 91 21.33 -6.74 -15.53
N SER A 92 20.83 -5.51 -15.53
CA SER A 92 21.59 -4.35 -15.01
C SER A 92 21.86 -4.48 -13.51
N GLU A 93 20.89 -5.00 -12.76
CA GLU A 93 21.03 -5.26 -11.33
C GLU A 93 22.09 -6.34 -11.06
N MET A 94 22.06 -7.44 -11.83
CA MET A 94 23.05 -8.51 -11.71
C MET A 94 24.47 -8.01 -12.02
N LEU A 95 24.64 -7.23 -13.10
CA LEU A 95 25.93 -6.65 -13.47
C LEU A 95 26.46 -5.68 -12.40
N SER A 96 25.56 -4.91 -11.79
CA SER A 96 25.92 -4.01 -10.68
C SER A 96 26.41 -4.78 -9.45
N LYS A 97 25.75 -5.86 -9.11
CA LYS A 97 26.16 -6.77 -8.01
C LYS A 97 27.51 -7.42 -8.28
N GLN A 98 27.73 -7.90 -9.50
CA GLN A 98 29.02 -8.49 -9.89
C GLN A 98 30.17 -7.49 -9.74
N ARG A 99 29.99 -6.24 -10.21
CA ARG A 99 31.01 -5.20 -10.05
C ARG A 99 31.31 -4.90 -8.59
N GLN A 100 30.27 -4.80 -7.75
CA GLN A 100 30.45 -4.56 -6.32
C GLN A 100 31.22 -5.71 -5.65
N GLU A 101 30.94 -6.95 -6.04
CA GLU A 101 31.67 -8.13 -5.54
C GLU A 101 33.12 -8.13 -5.99
N GLU A 102 33.41 -7.82 -7.27
CA GLU A 102 34.75 -7.73 -7.81
C GLU A 102 35.56 -6.62 -7.12
N GLU A 103 34.99 -5.44 -6.95
CA GLU A 103 35.60 -4.35 -6.20
C GLU A 103 35.92 -4.72 -4.76
N TRP A 104 35.00 -5.40 -4.09
CA TRP A 104 35.19 -5.86 -2.71
C TRP A 104 36.33 -6.88 -2.63
N ARG A 105 36.37 -7.86 -3.55
CA ARG A 105 37.43 -8.86 -3.64
C ARG A 105 38.80 -8.20 -3.90
N ALA A 106 38.86 -7.24 -4.81
CA ALA A 106 40.06 -6.49 -5.11
C ALA A 106 40.58 -5.71 -3.88
N LYS A 107 39.67 -4.99 -3.19
CA LYS A 107 40.02 -4.27 -1.95
C LYS A 107 40.52 -5.21 -0.87
N LYS A 108 39.94 -6.40 -0.72
CA LYS A 108 40.34 -7.40 0.26
C LYS A 108 41.72 -7.96 -0.03
N GLN A 109 42.05 -8.21 -1.31
CA GLN A 109 43.37 -8.66 -1.74
C GLN A 109 44.46 -7.62 -1.46
N HIS A 110 44.19 -6.32 -1.73
CA HIS A 110 45.13 -5.24 -1.46
C HIS A 110 45.31 -4.97 0.04
N SER A 111 44.27 -5.13 0.84
CA SER A 111 44.30 -4.94 2.30
C SER A 111 45.04 -6.06 3.03
N GLY A 112 45.00 -7.29 2.51
CA GLY A 112 45.66 -8.45 3.12
C GLY A 112 47.20 -8.44 3.08
N GLY A 113 47.79 -7.68 2.14
CA GLY A 113 49.24 -7.59 1.99
C GLY A 113 49.98 -6.66 2.98
N LEU A 114 49.31 -5.62 3.44
CA LEU A 114 49.93 -4.62 4.34
C LEU A 114 49.73 -4.87 5.84
N THR A 115 48.66 -5.57 6.21
CA THR A 115 48.34 -5.83 7.63
C THR A 115 49.14 -6.99 8.23
N SER A 116 49.77 -7.82 7.40
CA SER A 116 50.64 -8.91 7.87
C SER A 116 52.00 -8.46 8.41
N MET A 117 52.42 -7.22 8.09
CA MET A 117 53.71 -6.70 8.56
C MET A 117 53.63 -5.87 9.85
N PHE A 118 52.45 -5.39 10.25
CA PHE A 118 52.24 -4.67 11.50
C PHE A 118 51.19 -5.39 12.34
N GLY A 119 51.66 -6.22 13.24
CA GLY A 119 50.89 -7.07 14.13
C GLY A 119 49.93 -6.35 15.08
N SER A 120 48.91 -5.68 14.54
CA SER A 120 47.81 -5.12 15.33
C SER A 120 46.48 -5.45 14.65
N VAL A 121 46.10 -6.72 14.76
CA VAL A 121 44.77 -7.14 14.39
C VAL A 121 43.80 -6.74 15.49
N ARG A 122 42.99 -5.69 15.23
CA ARG A 122 41.72 -5.52 15.95
C ARG A 122 40.79 -6.68 15.50
N PRO A 123 40.39 -7.62 16.36
CA PRO A 123 39.39 -8.62 16.03
C PRO A 123 38.04 -7.94 16.02
N GLY A 124 37.51 -7.65 14.82
CA GLY A 124 36.14 -7.11 14.77
C GLY A 124 35.59 -6.58 13.47
N SER A 125 36.31 -6.54 12.34
CA SER A 125 35.73 -5.92 11.13
C SER A 125 36.21 -6.44 9.77
N THR A 126 36.48 -7.73 9.64
CA THR A 126 36.57 -8.35 8.32
C THR A 126 35.41 -9.32 8.14
N GLY A 127 34.26 -8.77 7.77
CA GLY A 127 33.17 -9.61 7.29
C GLY A 127 33.70 -10.51 6.17
N SER A 128 33.60 -11.82 6.34
CA SER A 128 34.03 -12.83 5.35
C SER A 128 33.18 -12.78 4.09
N GLU A 129 32.07 -12.07 4.12
CA GLU A 129 31.08 -11.97 3.03
C GLU A 129 31.11 -10.58 2.37
N PRO A 130 30.82 -10.52 1.04
CA PRO A 130 30.67 -9.26 0.36
C PRO A 130 29.53 -8.43 0.96
N PRO A 131 29.62 -7.09 0.93
CA PRO A 131 28.57 -6.23 1.47
C PRO A 131 27.25 -6.47 0.72
N THR A 132 26.21 -6.77 1.47
CA THR A 132 24.86 -6.90 0.92
C THR A 132 24.42 -5.54 0.35
N SER A 133 23.90 -5.54 -0.87
CA SER A 133 23.33 -4.34 -1.47
C SER A 133 22.23 -3.76 -0.58
N PHE A 134 22.12 -2.42 -0.51
CA PHE A 134 21.03 -1.74 0.20
C PHE A 134 19.67 -2.28 -0.23
N LEU A 135 19.47 -2.45 -1.54
CA LEU A 135 18.24 -2.98 -2.11
C LEU A 135 17.93 -4.40 -1.61
N ASP A 136 18.92 -5.29 -1.54
CA ASP A 136 18.74 -6.65 -1.06
C ASP A 136 18.47 -6.70 0.45
N SER A 137 19.09 -5.83 1.23
CA SER A 137 18.83 -5.72 2.67
C SER A 137 17.40 -5.26 2.95
N GLU A 138 16.91 -4.26 2.21
CA GLU A 138 15.54 -3.77 2.33
C GLU A 138 14.52 -4.82 1.84
N ARG A 139 14.78 -5.48 0.71
CA ARG A 139 13.93 -6.61 0.25
C ARG A 139 13.82 -7.71 1.31
N LYS A 140 14.93 -8.07 1.92
CA LYS A 140 14.94 -9.08 2.99
C LYS A 140 14.11 -8.63 4.19
N ARG A 141 14.24 -7.35 4.57
CA ARG A 141 13.45 -6.75 5.66
C ARG A 141 11.96 -6.75 5.36
N PHE A 142 11.55 -6.33 4.13
CA PHE A 142 10.17 -6.37 3.71
C PHE A 142 9.60 -7.79 3.66
N LEU A 143 10.38 -8.75 3.14
CA LEU A 143 9.95 -10.15 3.10
C LEU A 143 9.74 -10.72 4.52
N GLN A 144 10.63 -10.38 5.44
CA GLN A 144 10.50 -10.79 6.84
C GLN A 144 9.24 -10.20 7.48
N GLY A 145 8.99 -8.91 7.32
CA GLY A 145 7.76 -8.25 7.79
C GLY A 145 6.51 -8.89 7.19
N TYR A 146 6.52 -9.16 5.89
CA TYR A 146 5.41 -9.83 5.21
C TYR A 146 5.13 -11.24 5.78
N LEU A 147 6.18 -12.01 6.06
CA LEU A 147 6.03 -13.36 6.64
C LEU A 147 5.51 -13.30 8.09
N GLU A 148 5.90 -12.29 8.84
CA GLU A 148 5.38 -12.03 10.19
C GLU A 148 3.90 -11.64 10.15
N ASP A 149 3.52 -10.73 9.23
CA ASP A 149 2.12 -10.37 8.99
C ASP A 149 1.28 -11.57 8.57
N GLN A 150 1.78 -12.40 7.65
CA GLN A 150 1.08 -13.63 7.27
C GLN A 150 0.85 -14.58 8.44
N LYS A 151 1.85 -14.74 9.31
CA LYS A 151 1.71 -15.56 10.53
C LYS A 151 0.66 -14.96 11.46
N PHE A 152 0.70 -13.65 11.67
CA PHE A 152 -0.26 -12.94 12.48
C PHE A 152 -1.70 -13.14 11.97
N TRP A 153 -1.92 -12.94 10.66
CA TRP A 153 -3.25 -13.08 10.05
C TRP A 153 -3.74 -14.54 10.02
N ARG A 154 -2.82 -15.51 9.91
CA ARG A 154 -3.17 -16.92 9.99
C ARG A 154 -3.69 -17.32 11.38
N VAL A 155 -3.08 -16.76 12.43
CA VAL A 155 -3.43 -17.08 13.83
C VAL A 155 -4.65 -16.26 14.28
N ASN A 156 -4.68 -14.98 13.96
CA ASN A 156 -5.65 -14.02 14.55
C ASN A 156 -6.76 -13.62 13.57
N GLY A 157 -6.64 -13.92 12.29
CA GLY A 157 -7.49 -13.36 11.25
C GLY A 157 -8.97 -13.72 11.36
N GLU A 158 -9.30 -14.91 11.85
CA GLU A 158 -10.71 -15.31 12.07
C GLU A 158 -11.33 -14.57 13.26
N THR A 159 -10.59 -14.48 14.35
CA THR A 159 -11.03 -13.78 15.56
C THR A 159 -11.26 -12.29 15.29
N LEU A 160 -10.31 -11.65 14.60
CA LEU A 160 -10.41 -10.24 14.23
C LEU A 160 -11.58 -9.98 13.26
N ARG A 161 -11.79 -10.84 12.26
CA ARG A 161 -12.95 -10.72 11.35
C ARG A 161 -14.27 -10.91 12.08
N LYS A 162 -14.31 -11.78 13.08
CA LYS A 162 -15.50 -11.96 13.91
C LYS A 162 -15.78 -10.71 14.75
N GLN A 163 -14.76 -10.18 15.42
CA GLN A 163 -14.87 -8.95 16.20
C GLN A 163 -15.33 -7.76 15.35
N MET A 164 -14.71 -7.57 14.18
CA MET A 164 -15.11 -6.50 13.25
C MET A 164 -16.57 -6.64 12.80
N ARG A 165 -17.06 -7.86 12.54
CA ARG A 165 -18.44 -8.10 12.18
C ARG A 165 -19.39 -7.76 13.33
N GLU A 166 -19.08 -8.21 14.54
CA GLU A 166 -19.88 -7.93 15.75
C GLU A 166 -19.95 -6.42 16.01
N GLU A 167 -18.84 -5.72 15.82
CA GLU A 167 -18.78 -4.27 15.96
C GLU A 167 -19.59 -3.52 14.89
N GLN A 168 -19.50 -3.95 13.62
CA GLN A 168 -20.32 -3.43 12.53
C GLN A 168 -21.81 -3.67 12.75
N GLU A 169 -22.20 -4.87 13.20
CA GLU A 169 -23.58 -5.18 13.54
C GLU A 169 -24.08 -4.31 14.70
N LYS A 170 -23.25 -4.08 15.72
CA LYS A 170 -23.57 -3.18 16.83
C LYS A 170 -23.78 -1.75 16.36
N GLN A 171 -22.87 -1.22 15.54
CA GLN A 171 -23.00 0.12 14.97
C GLN A 171 -24.24 0.25 14.07
N MET A 172 -24.55 -0.76 13.26
CA MET A 172 -25.77 -0.76 12.46
C MET A 172 -27.03 -0.78 13.31
N LYS A 173 -27.05 -1.55 14.40
CA LYS A 173 -28.19 -1.55 15.35
C LYS A 173 -28.34 -0.20 16.02
N GLU A 174 -27.25 0.39 16.51
CA GLU A 174 -27.27 1.72 17.11
C GLU A 174 -27.76 2.81 16.15
N MET A 175 -27.29 2.79 14.90
CA MET A 175 -27.77 3.72 13.86
C MET A 175 -29.27 3.49 13.54
N SER A 176 -29.72 2.23 13.46
CA SER A 176 -31.11 1.95 13.16
C SER A 176 -32.03 2.34 14.30
N MET A 177 -31.62 2.13 15.55
CA MET A 177 -32.37 2.59 16.76
C MET A 177 -32.44 4.12 16.82
N SER A 178 -31.31 4.80 16.58
CA SER A 178 -31.25 6.26 16.54
C SER A 178 -32.15 6.84 15.43
N ALA A 179 -32.15 6.24 14.25
CA ALA A 179 -33.03 6.65 13.15
C ALA A 179 -34.51 6.40 13.48
N TRP A 180 -34.84 5.29 14.16
CA TRP A 180 -36.19 4.98 14.59
C TRP A 180 -36.68 5.91 15.69
N ASP A 181 -35.81 6.28 16.64
CA ASP A 181 -36.13 7.27 17.69
C ASP A 181 -36.38 8.67 17.09
N GLY A 182 -35.54 9.08 16.12
CA GLY A 182 -35.76 10.33 15.41
C GLY A 182 -37.08 10.35 14.63
N LEU A 183 -37.44 9.25 13.95
CA LEU A 183 -38.73 9.12 13.28
C LEU A 183 -39.90 9.13 14.27
N SER A 184 -39.78 8.41 15.39
CA SER A 184 -40.83 8.35 16.39
C SER A 184 -41.10 9.71 17.03
N GLN A 185 -40.09 10.57 17.18
CA GLN A 185 -40.26 11.95 17.64
C GLN A 185 -41.02 12.83 16.65
N LEU A 186 -40.82 12.61 15.35
CA LEU A 186 -41.57 13.33 14.29
C LEU A 186 -43.06 12.97 14.24
N PHE A 187 -43.41 11.76 14.66
CA PHE A 187 -44.80 11.27 14.73
C PHE A 187 -45.46 11.45 16.09
N ARG A 188 -44.71 11.80 17.13
CA ARG A 188 -45.29 12.26 18.41
C ARG A 188 -45.74 13.70 18.20
N GLY A 189 -47.06 13.91 18.23
CA GLY A 189 -47.65 15.25 18.26
C GLY A 189 -47.12 16.06 19.47
N PRO A 190 -47.28 17.39 19.45
CA PRO A 190 -46.81 18.23 20.52
C PRO A 190 -47.36 17.74 21.88
N PRO A 191 -46.57 17.80 22.95
CA PRO A 191 -47.02 17.41 24.27
C PRO A 191 -48.30 18.17 24.65
N PRO A 192 -49.27 17.52 25.31
CA PRO A 192 -50.49 18.20 25.74
C PRO A 192 -50.11 19.40 26.63
N PRO A 193 -50.81 20.54 26.53
CA PRO A 193 -50.56 21.70 27.36
C PRO A 193 -50.69 21.31 28.85
N PRO A 194 -49.87 21.89 29.76
CA PRO A 194 -49.96 21.59 31.18
C PRO A 194 -51.37 21.97 31.66
N GLU A 195 -52.10 21.00 32.25
CA GLU A 195 -53.36 21.23 32.89
C GLU A 195 -53.19 22.35 33.92
N ALA A 196 -53.95 23.42 33.75
CA ALA A 196 -54.01 24.51 34.72
C ALA A 196 -54.46 23.94 36.02
N ALA A 197 -53.65 24.04 37.07
CA ALA A 197 -53.98 23.67 38.40
C ALA A 197 -55.31 24.32 38.80
N ALA A 198 -56.36 23.51 38.90
CA ALA A 198 -57.66 23.96 39.40
C ALA A 198 -57.48 24.43 40.83
N SER A 199 -57.62 25.72 41.06
CA SER A 199 -57.74 26.35 42.35
C SER A 199 -59.04 25.90 42.97
N THR A 200 -59.02 24.98 43.93
CA THR A 200 -60.12 24.66 44.80
C THR A 200 -60.31 25.83 45.80
N SER A 201 -61.18 26.71 45.44
CA SER A 201 -61.79 27.67 46.42
C SER A 201 -62.67 26.96 47.38
N GLY A 202 -62.35 27.10 48.67
CA GLY A 202 -63.13 26.50 49.81
C GLY A 202 -64.58 26.94 49.84
N SER A 203 -65.43 25.96 50.11
CA SER A 203 -66.84 26.19 50.50
C SER A 203 -66.90 26.45 51.99
N PRO A 204 -67.73 27.38 52.46
CA PRO A 204 -68.01 27.61 53.92
C PRO A 204 -69.02 26.59 54.46
N GLN A 205 -68.74 26.07 55.63
CA GLN A 205 -69.65 25.24 56.40
C GLN A 205 -70.87 26.04 56.88
N PRO A 206 -72.10 25.47 56.92
CA PRO A 206 -73.22 26.04 57.64
C PRO A 206 -73.19 25.61 59.10
N ALA A 207 -73.48 26.57 60.00
CA ALA A 207 -73.71 26.38 61.42
C ALA A 207 -75.09 25.74 61.66
N THR A 208 -75.18 24.81 62.62
CA THR A 208 -76.40 24.26 63.14
C THR A 208 -76.69 24.82 64.54
N PRO A 209 -77.96 24.93 64.96
CA PRO A 209 -78.35 25.45 66.25
C PRO A 209 -78.09 24.47 67.40
#